data_14c4d396d2ba505d1d666db42c5c0c42
#
_entry.id   14c4d396d2ba505d1d666db42c5c0c42
#
_cell.length_a   1.000
_cell.length_b   1.000
_cell.length_c   1.000
_cell.angle_alpha   90.00
_cell.angle_beta   90.00
_cell.angle_gamma   90.00
#
_symmetry.space_group_name_H-M   'P 1'
#
loop_
_entity.id
_entity.type
_entity.pdbx_description
1 polymer ?
#
loop_
_entity_poly.entity_id
_entity_poly.type
_entity_poly.pdbx_seq_one_letter_code
_entity_poly.pdbx_strand_id
1 'polypeptide(L)'
;GSTSKEIINEFSKVVSVLNHGYVIHNQAVSLMKSSHVLINFLFNQSGYSTMISGKLIEYMATGNPVLVIGDLNSEVSDLMKISPNSSICLSNDTKSIKDYILKMYNLWIEDKLESKLPVGIEKYTRKFTSKELCNILKAMPK
;
A
#
# COMPACT_ATOMS: atom_id res chain seq x y z
N GLY A 1 5.96 0.33 -13.01
CA GLY A 1 5.11 -0.28 -14.04
C GLY A 1 4.82 0.70 -15.17
N SER A 2 4.24 0.22 -16.27
CA SER A 2 3.82 1.09 -17.37
C SER A 2 2.42 1.63 -17.09
N THR A 3 2.24 2.92 -17.25
CA THR A 3 0.93 3.61 -17.22
C THR A 3 0.67 4.18 -18.60
N SER A 4 -0.59 4.15 -19.08
CA SER A 4 -0.89 4.69 -20.40
C SER A 4 -0.66 6.21 -20.44
N LYS A 5 -0.26 6.71 -21.61
CA LYS A 5 -0.02 8.15 -21.81
C LYS A 5 -1.29 8.98 -21.61
N GLU A 6 -2.45 8.41 -21.94
CA GLU A 6 -3.76 9.05 -21.79
C GLU A 6 -4.03 9.35 -20.32
N ILE A 7 -3.85 8.35 -19.43
CA ILE A 7 -4.04 8.51 -17.99
C ILE A 7 -3.08 9.56 -17.42
N ILE A 8 -1.80 9.52 -17.82
CA ILE A 8 -0.81 10.51 -17.38
C ILE A 8 -1.25 11.91 -17.80
N ASN A 9 -1.68 12.09 -19.05
CA ASN A 9 -2.13 13.37 -19.57
C ASN A 9 -3.37 13.90 -18.84
N GLU A 10 -4.34 13.04 -18.51
CA GLU A 10 -5.53 13.43 -17.76
C GLU A 10 -5.16 13.92 -16.35
N PHE A 11 -4.32 13.18 -15.64
CA PHE A 11 -3.87 13.61 -14.31
C PHE A 11 -3.04 14.90 -14.35
N SER A 12 -2.20 15.07 -15.37
CA SER A 12 -1.35 16.26 -15.52
C SER A 12 -2.13 17.56 -15.73
N LYS A 13 -3.42 17.49 -16.08
CA LYS A 13 -4.29 18.67 -16.18
C LYS A 13 -4.65 19.27 -14.81
N VAL A 14 -4.59 18.48 -13.76
CA VAL A 14 -5.09 18.87 -12.41
C VAL A 14 -4.02 18.78 -11.33
N VAL A 15 -3.00 17.96 -11.50
CA VAL A 15 -1.89 17.80 -10.53
C VAL A 15 -0.55 17.69 -11.25
N SER A 16 0.53 18.04 -10.56
CA SER A 16 1.89 17.78 -11.07
C SER A 16 2.16 16.27 -11.06
N VAL A 17 2.45 15.70 -12.23
CA VAL A 17 2.73 14.27 -12.41
C VAL A 17 4.18 14.07 -12.79
N LEU A 18 4.92 13.30 -11.98
CA LEU A 18 6.26 12.84 -12.29
C LEU A 18 6.22 11.35 -12.61
N ASN A 19 6.33 11.01 -13.90
CA ASN A 19 6.34 9.62 -14.34
C ASN A 19 7.79 9.11 -14.46
N HIS A 20 8.19 8.25 -13.53
CA HIS A 20 9.51 7.61 -13.53
C HIS A 20 9.64 6.43 -14.52
N GLY A 21 8.53 6.00 -15.16
CA GLY A 21 8.54 4.83 -16.02
C GLY A 21 8.89 3.54 -15.28
N TYR A 22 9.67 2.67 -15.93
CA TYR A 22 10.21 1.48 -15.30
C TYR A 22 11.51 1.81 -14.57
N VAL A 23 11.55 1.53 -13.29
CA VAL A 23 12.74 1.69 -12.43
C VAL A 23 13.13 0.35 -11.81
N ILE A 24 14.42 0.16 -11.53
CA ILE A 24 14.90 -1.03 -10.83
C ILE A 24 14.39 -1.05 -9.38
N HIS A 25 14.35 -2.25 -8.78
CA HIS A 25 13.74 -2.45 -7.46
C HIS A 25 14.30 -1.52 -6.38
N ASN A 26 15.61 -1.33 -6.30
CA ASN A 26 16.23 -0.44 -5.30
C ASN A 26 15.78 1.02 -5.45
N GLN A 27 15.63 1.50 -6.69
CA GLN A 27 15.09 2.84 -6.96
C GLN A 27 13.62 2.93 -6.57
N ALA A 28 12.83 1.90 -6.88
CA ALA A 28 11.42 1.84 -6.45
C ALA A 28 11.29 1.91 -4.92
N VAL A 29 12.12 1.16 -4.18
CA VAL A 29 12.14 1.21 -2.71
C VAL A 29 12.52 2.60 -2.21
N SER A 30 13.50 3.27 -2.82
CA SER A 30 13.89 4.63 -2.45
C SER A 30 12.75 5.62 -2.69
N LEU A 31 12.07 5.54 -3.83
CA LEU A 31 10.90 6.37 -4.13
C LEU A 31 9.75 6.12 -3.14
N MET A 32 9.46 4.86 -2.81
CA MET A 32 8.45 4.53 -1.81
C MET A 32 8.79 5.14 -0.45
N LYS A 33 10.04 5.03 0.01
CA LYS A 33 10.47 5.58 1.29
C LYS A 33 10.46 7.11 1.35
N SER A 34 10.73 7.79 0.23
CA SER A 34 10.71 9.25 0.15
C SER A 34 9.31 9.83 -0.06
N SER A 35 8.29 8.99 -0.27
CA SER A 35 6.90 9.42 -0.45
C SER A 35 6.24 9.69 0.90
N HIS A 36 5.41 10.72 0.99
CA HIS A 36 4.63 11.04 2.20
C HIS A 36 3.41 10.14 2.37
N VAL A 37 2.79 9.74 1.25
CA VAL A 37 1.65 8.82 1.20
C VAL A 37 1.81 7.89 0.01
N LEU A 38 1.49 6.63 0.19
CA LEU A 38 1.49 5.63 -0.87
C LEU A 38 0.05 5.24 -1.22
N ILE A 39 -0.26 5.09 -2.51
CA ILE A 39 -1.61 4.72 -2.95
C ILE A 39 -1.56 3.35 -3.61
N ASN A 40 -2.43 2.44 -3.16
CA ASN A 40 -2.59 1.11 -3.73
C ASN A 40 -4.03 0.88 -4.18
N PHE A 41 -4.22 0.43 -5.42
CA PHE A 41 -5.53 0.09 -5.96
C PHE A 41 -5.73 -1.42 -5.87
N LEU A 42 -6.87 -1.83 -5.30
CA LEU A 42 -7.32 -3.23 -5.35
C LEU A 42 -8.19 -3.41 -6.59
N PHE A 43 -7.86 -4.43 -7.36
CA PHE A 43 -8.67 -4.79 -8.52
C PHE A 43 -9.85 -5.64 -8.05
N ASN A 44 -11.09 -5.15 -8.26
CA ASN A 44 -12.33 -5.87 -8.00
C ASN A 44 -12.57 -6.90 -9.13
N GLN A 45 -11.80 -7.98 -9.17
CA GLN A 45 -12.16 -9.15 -9.96
C GLN A 45 -12.72 -10.22 -9.02
N SER A 46 -13.87 -10.78 -9.38
CA SER A 46 -14.47 -11.91 -8.65
C SER A 46 -13.44 -13.03 -8.46
N GLY A 47 -13.17 -13.38 -7.19
CA GLY A 47 -12.15 -14.37 -6.81
C GLY A 47 -10.82 -13.82 -6.28
N TYR A 48 -10.56 -12.50 -6.37
CA TYR A 48 -9.31 -11.88 -5.89
C TYR A 48 -9.49 -10.99 -4.64
N SER A 49 -10.68 -10.99 -4.03
CA SER A 49 -10.99 -10.15 -2.84
C SER A 49 -10.12 -10.46 -1.61
N THR A 50 -9.49 -11.64 -1.58
CA THR A 50 -8.65 -12.10 -0.46
C THR A 50 -7.15 -11.96 -0.73
N MET A 51 -6.75 -11.50 -1.91
CA MET A 51 -5.33 -11.50 -2.28
C MET A 51 -4.61 -10.23 -1.80
N ILE A 52 -3.76 -10.40 -0.80
CA ILE A 52 -2.82 -9.35 -0.38
C ILE A 52 -1.67 -9.29 -1.38
N SER A 53 -1.55 -8.16 -2.09
CA SER A 53 -0.46 -7.99 -3.06
C SER A 53 0.89 -7.79 -2.37
N GLY A 54 1.97 -8.34 -2.95
CA GLY A 54 3.33 -8.09 -2.46
C GLY A 54 3.68 -6.58 -2.43
N LYS A 55 3.15 -5.80 -3.39
CA LYS A 55 3.31 -4.34 -3.42
C LYS A 55 2.73 -3.66 -2.17
N LEU A 56 1.57 -4.10 -1.68
CA LEU A 56 0.97 -3.55 -0.47
C LEU A 56 1.87 -3.82 0.75
N ILE A 57 2.41 -5.03 0.88
CA ILE A 57 3.35 -5.37 1.95
C ILE A 57 4.63 -4.53 1.86
N GLU A 58 5.16 -4.32 0.66
CA GLU A 58 6.32 -3.44 0.46
C GLU A 58 6.02 -1.99 0.88
N TYR A 59 4.83 -1.48 0.56
CA TYR A 59 4.38 -0.15 0.99
C TYR A 59 4.30 -0.05 2.51
N MET A 60 3.65 -0.99 3.16
CA MET A 60 3.54 -1.04 4.62
C MET A 60 4.92 -1.17 5.30
N ALA A 61 5.85 -1.90 4.68
CA ALA A 61 7.22 -2.05 5.18
C ALA A 61 8.07 -0.76 5.11
N THR A 62 7.60 0.28 4.41
CA THR A 62 8.24 1.60 4.47
C THR A 62 7.91 2.35 5.75
N GLY A 63 6.80 2.01 6.41
CA GLY A 63 6.23 2.74 7.53
C GLY A 63 5.42 3.98 7.13
N ASN A 64 5.40 4.34 5.85
CA ASN A 64 4.63 5.49 5.36
C ASN A 64 3.13 5.18 5.34
N PRO A 65 2.27 6.20 5.52
CA PRO A 65 0.83 6.05 5.36
C PRO A 65 0.45 5.47 4.01
N VAL A 66 -0.48 4.52 3.99
CA VAL A 66 -0.98 3.88 2.77
C VAL A 66 -2.48 4.13 2.62
N LEU A 67 -2.87 4.70 1.49
CA LEU A 67 -4.26 4.73 1.06
C LEU A 67 -4.53 3.55 0.13
N VAL A 68 -5.41 2.65 0.53
CA VAL A 68 -5.91 1.59 -0.32
C VAL A 68 -7.25 2.01 -0.88
N ILE A 69 -7.44 1.86 -2.20
CA ILE A 69 -8.72 2.13 -2.86
C ILE A 69 -9.25 0.82 -3.41
N GLY A 70 -10.37 0.34 -2.85
CA GLY A 70 -10.98 -0.94 -3.22
C GLY A 70 -12.04 -1.43 -2.27
N ASP A 71 -12.21 -2.76 -2.16
CA ASP A 71 -13.24 -3.38 -1.35
C ASP A 71 -12.91 -3.33 0.16
N LEU A 72 -13.88 -2.85 0.96
CA LEU A 72 -13.76 -2.74 2.41
C LEU A 72 -13.84 -4.10 3.14
N ASN A 73 -14.41 -5.12 2.51
CA ASN A 73 -14.60 -6.44 3.11
C ASN A 73 -13.45 -7.42 2.79
N SER A 74 -12.30 -6.91 2.37
CA SER A 74 -11.14 -7.72 2.05
C SER A 74 -10.24 -7.95 3.28
N GLU A 75 -9.38 -8.99 3.25
CA GLU A 75 -8.31 -9.20 4.23
C GLU A 75 -7.38 -7.97 4.34
N VAL A 76 -7.30 -7.17 3.29
CA VAL A 76 -6.57 -5.91 3.30
C VAL A 76 -7.14 -4.91 4.30
N SER A 77 -8.46 -4.95 4.57
CA SER A 77 -9.09 -4.10 5.59
C SER A 77 -8.49 -4.33 6.98
N ASP A 78 -8.21 -5.59 7.33
CA ASP A 78 -7.59 -5.91 8.63
C ASP A 78 -6.13 -5.47 8.69
N LEU A 79 -5.41 -5.56 7.58
CA LEU A 79 -4.06 -5.01 7.49
C LEU A 79 -4.04 -3.48 7.67
N MET A 80 -5.01 -2.77 7.13
CA MET A 80 -5.04 -1.31 7.28
C MET A 80 -5.29 -0.88 8.72
N LYS A 81 -5.99 -1.68 9.54
CA LYS A 81 -6.20 -1.40 10.97
C LYS A 81 -4.91 -1.39 11.79
N ILE A 82 -3.92 -2.18 11.40
CA ILE A 82 -2.61 -2.25 12.09
C ILE A 82 -1.57 -1.28 11.49
N SER A 83 -1.87 -0.65 10.36
CA SER A 83 -0.96 0.27 9.68
C SER A 83 -1.23 1.72 10.11
N PRO A 84 -0.32 2.37 10.83
CA PRO A 84 -0.53 3.73 11.32
C PRO A 84 -0.81 4.73 10.19
N ASN A 85 -1.78 5.61 10.41
CA ASN A 85 -2.21 6.63 9.45
C ASN A 85 -2.64 6.09 8.07
N SER A 86 -2.84 4.78 7.93
CA SER A 86 -3.32 4.16 6.69
C SER A 86 -4.84 4.01 6.69
N SER A 87 -5.43 3.87 5.52
CA SER A 87 -6.88 3.71 5.36
C SER A 87 -7.21 2.92 4.11
N ILE A 88 -8.42 2.34 4.09
CA ILE A 88 -9.03 1.77 2.90
C ILE A 88 -10.34 2.49 2.60
N CYS A 89 -10.55 2.87 1.36
CA CYS A 89 -11.75 3.56 0.87
C CYS A 89 -12.32 2.83 -0.34
N LEU A 90 -13.63 2.85 -0.48
CA LEU A 90 -14.27 2.38 -1.71
C LEU A 90 -13.89 3.26 -2.89
N SER A 91 -13.78 2.68 -4.08
CA SER A 91 -13.39 3.40 -5.30
C SER A 91 -14.39 4.50 -5.72
N ASN A 92 -15.65 4.38 -5.32
CA ASN A 92 -16.72 5.35 -5.58
C ASN A 92 -16.93 6.34 -4.40
N ASP A 93 -16.25 6.17 -3.28
CA ASP A 93 -16.33 7.07 -2.12
C ASP A 93 -15.28 8.19 -2.21
N THR A 94 -15.51 9.09 -3.16
CA THR A 94 -14.65 10.26 -3.38
C THR A 94 -14.48 11.13 -2.13
N LYS A 95 -15.52 11.18 -1.28
CA LYS A 95 -15.49 11.98 -0.05
C LYS A 95 -14.45 11.42 0.94
N SER A 96 -14.52 10.13 1.26
CA SER A 96 -13.56 9.49 2.18
C SER A 96 -12.13 9.54 1.65
N ILE A 97 -11.94 9.37 0.33
CA ILE A 97 -10.63 9.50 -0.33
C ILE A 97 -10.10 10.93 -0.14
N LYS A 98 -10.92 11.95 -0.41
CA LYS A 98 -10.55 13.35 -0.23
C LYS A 98 -10.22 13.68 1.23
N ASP A 99 -11.07 13.27 2.16
CA ASP A 99 -10.91 13.52 3.59
C ASP A 99 -9.61 12.90 4.11
N TYR A 100 -9.27 11.68 3.66
CA TYR A 100 -8.00 11.05 3.99
C TYR A 100 -6.80 11.86 3.46
N ILE A 101 -6.82 12.26 2.18
CA ILE A 101 -5.73 13.02 1.57
C ILE A 101 -5.53 14.36 2.29
N LEU A 102 -6.62 15.07 2.60
CA LEU A 102 -6.58 16.33 3.34
C LEU A 102 -6.02 16.14 4.76
N LYS A 103 -6.41 15.07 5.44
CA LYS A 103 -5.85 14.72 6.76
C LYS A 103 -4.34 14.53 6.70
N MET A 104 -3.84 13.75 5.74
CA MET A 104 -2.41 13.51 5.58
C MET A 104 -1.66 14.80 5.22
N TYR A 105 -2.24 15.62 4.34
CA TYR A 105 -1.69 16.91 3.96
C TYR A 105 -1.56 17.86 5.16
N ASN A 106 -2.58 17.94 6.01
CA ASN A 106 -2.53 18.77 7.21
C ASN A 106 -1.47 18.29 8.20
N LEU A 107 -1.35 16.97 8.41
CA LEU A 107 -0.29 16.41 9.24
C LEU A 107 1.10 16.72 8.68
N TRP A 108 1.26 16.70 7.36
CA TRP A 108 2.51 17.06 6.71
C TRP A 108 2.87 18.54 6.89
N ILE A 109 1.91 19.47 6.69
CA ILE A 109 2.15 20.90 6.91
C ILE A 109 2.53 21.20 8.37
N GLU A 110 1.92 20.48 9.32
CA GLU A 110 2.18 20.64 10.74
C GLU A 110 3.45 19.92 11.23
N ASP A 111 4.22 19.33 10.31
CA ASP A 111 5.40 18.48 10.63
C ASP A 111 5.10 17.32 11.61
N LYS A 112 3.87 16.79 11.52
CA LYS A 112 3.38 15.69 12.36
C LYS A 112 3.17 14.37 11.59
N LEU A 113 3.47 14.36 10.30
CA LEU A 113 3.35 13.17 9.49
C LEU A 113 4.56 12.25 9.71
N GLU A 114 4.37 11.23 10.54
CA GLU A 114 5.43 10.29 10.90
C GLU A 114 5.32 8.99 10.10
N SER A 115 6.47 8.47 9.67
CA SER A 115 6.60 7.10 9.16
C SER A 115 6.75 6.14 10.34
N LYS A 116 5.82 5.19 10.48
CA LYS A 116 5.82 4.22 11.59
C LYS A 116 5.46 2.82 11.09
N LEU A 117 6.34 1.87 11.35
CA LEU A 117 6.11 0.48 10.96
C LEU A 117 4.86 -0.10 11.65
N PRO A 118 4.00 -0.82 10.90
CA PRO A 118 2.88 -1.55 11.49
C PRO A 118 3.38 -2.63 12.45
N VAL A 119 2.67 -2.79 13.56
CA VAL A 119 2.98 -3.87 14.52
C VAL A 119 2.68 -5.23 13.89
N GLY A 120 3.65 -6.13 13.89
CA GLY A 120 3.50 -7.46 13.33
C GLY A 120 3.72 -7.56 11.82
N ILE A 121 4.23 -6.51 11.16
CA ILE A 121 4.53 -6.54 9.72
C ILE A 121 5.58 -7.61 9.36
N GLU A 122 6.43 -8.00 10.30
CA GLU A 122 7.43 -9.04 10.13
C GLU A 122 6.85 -10.40 9.73
N LYS A 123 5.58 -10.70 10.09
CA LYS A 123 4.88 -11.93 9.71
C LYS A 123 4.74 -12.10 8.19
N TYR A 124 4.79 -11.00 7.45
CA TYR A 124 4.68 -11.00 5.99
C TYR A 124 6.03 -11.02 5.29
N THR A 125 7.14 -11.08 6.05
CA THR A 125 8.47 -11.20 5.43
C THR A 125 8.70 -12.62 4.89
N ARG A 126 9.43 -12.72 3.77
CA ARG A 126 9.81 -14.01 3.20
C ARG A 126 10.55 -14.91 4.21
N LYS A 127 11.36 -14.31 5.08
CA LYS A 127 12.08 -15.03 6.14
C LYS A 127 11.12 -15.68 7.12
N PHE A 128 10.08 -14.95 7.55
CA PHE A 128 9.08 -15.50 8.48
C PHE A 128 8.26 -16.60 7.82
N THR A 129 7.68 -16.34 6.64
CA THR A 129 6.84 -17.31 5.94
C THR A 129 7.60 -18.58 5.55
N SER A 130 8.88 -18.47 5.16
CA SER A 130 9.73 -19.64 4.89
C SER A 130 9.99 -20.46 6.17
N LYS A 131 10.19 -19.80 7.31
CA LYS A 131 10.37 -20.48 8.60
C LYS A 131 9.11 -21.24 8.99
N GLU A 132 7.94 -20.62 8.85
CA GLU A 132 6.64 -21.26 9.13
C GLU A 132 6.42 -22.49 8.22
N LEU A 133 6.69 -22.36 6.93
CA LEU A 133 6.62 -23.49 6.00
C LEU A 133 7.54 -24.63 6.43
N CYS A 134 8.78 -24.35 6.80
CA CYS A 134 9.71 -25.36 7.30
C CYS A 134 9.19 -26.06 8.58
N ASN A 135 8.54 -25.31 9.49
CA ASN A 135 7.96 -25.88 10.70
C ASN A 135 6.81 -26.85 10.35
N ILE A 136 5.92 -26.45 9.44
CA ILE A 136 4.83 -27.31 8.95
C ILE A 136 5.37 -28.60 8.34
N LEU A 137 6.35 -28.49 7.43
CA LEU A 137 6.92 -29.64 6.75
C LEU A 137 7.61 -30.63 7.74
N LYS A 138 8.25 -30.10 8.79
CA LYS A 138 8.87 -30.95 9.84
C LYS A 138 7.84 -31.65 10.74
N ALA A 139 6.66 -31.09 10.89
CA ALA A 139 5.58 -31.65 11.70
C ALA A 139 4.72 -32.68 10.94
N MET A 140 4.89 -32.81 9.62
CA MET A 140 4.17 -33.83 8.83
C MET A 140 4.65 -35.23 9.19
N PRO A 141 3.75 -36.19 9.41
CA PRO A 141 4.14 -37.58 9.59
C PRO A 141 4.85 -38.11 8.34
N LYS A 142 5.91 -38.91 8.56
CA LYS A 142 6.64 -39.59 7.48
C LYS A 142 5.83 -40.73 6.95
#